data_80d9035c7923cd071cbb79d9bc3883ca
#
_entry.id   80d9035c7923cd071cbb79d9bc3883ca
#
_cell.length_a   1.000
_cell.length_b   1.000
_cell.length_c   1.000
_cell.angle_alpha   90.00
_cell.angle_beta   90.00
_cell.angle_gamma   90.00
#
_symmetry.space_group_name_H-M   'P 1'
#
loop_
_entity.id
_entity.type
_entity.pdbx_description
1 polymer ?
#
loop_
_entity_poly.entity_id
_entity_poly.type
_entity_poly.pdbx_seq_one_letter_code
_entity_poly.pdbx_strand_id
1 'polypeptide(L)'
;MNRRQLGAGISSFGAGLLTLRSAAAQSWGPEKRGAAIDQNTVRRRGVGLRGLDARRASAGWTLFAPMMGDGTVYLIDLDGKIVHTWRMPYPPGLYGYLTERGTLFYNGKIANQTFLGKAPFKGGAALEADWSGRILWEVREANHHHDGRLLKNGNVLLLCAAELPDRVARKIKGGRPDTEVNGKIWADYLVELTKHGKRVWEWRTWEHLDPDEYPIPLIQNERSEWTHGNGIAEMADGNLLLSFRNISTVIKIDRKSGDVVWKLGAPPLSGQHAPEPLPNGNILIFDNGPTRLDRTFPSSRVIEVNPATNEIVWNYQETNPQSFYSDRISNAQRLPNGNTLINEGMFGRFFEVTPAGEVVWEYVNPYFGPASRPPQAQTNSVFRAYRYTEDDVLRMRKEPDRRQG
;
A
#
# COMPACT_ATOMS: atom_id res chain seq x y z
N MET A 1 -61.48 10.36 58.12
CA MET A 1 -61.43 10.02 59.55
C MET A 1 -60.05 9.52 59.90
N ASN A 2 -59.47 10.21 60.90
CA ASN A 2 -58.36 9.93 61.79
C ASN A 2 -56.93 9.76 61.28
N ARG A 3 -56.25 10.79 61.53
CA ARG A 3 -54.90 11.08 62.07
C ARG A 3 -54.46 10.10 63.21
N ARG A 4 -53.17 9.77 63.24
CA ARG A 4 -52.26 9.74 64.43
C ARG A 4 -50.89 9.36 63.85
N GLN A 5 -49.91 10.17 63.85
CA GLN A 5 -49.00 10.73 64.84
C GLN A 5 -48.14 9.68 65.50
N LEU A 6 -46.84 9.92 65.40
CA LEU A 6 -45.74 9.87 66.34
C LEU A 6 -44.73 8.76 66.20
N GLY A 7 -43.49 9.26 66.13
CA GLY A 7 -42.33 8.58 66.59
C GLY A 7 -41.02 9.13 66.06
N ALA A 8 -40.51 10.19 66.71
CA ALA A 8 -39.15 10.72 66.44
C ALA A 8 -38.12 9.70 67.01
N GLY A 9 -37.26 9.24 66.18
CA GLY A 9 -36.05 8.51 66.56
C GLY A 9 -34.82 9.24 66.01
N ILE A 10 -34.19 10.07 66.85
CA ILE A 10 -32.92 10.73 66.56
C ILE A 10 -31.83 9.69 66.70
N SER A 11 -31.30 9.20 65.61
CA SER A 11 -30.05 8.46 65.58
C SER A 11 -28.94 9.35 65.04
N SER A 12 -28.08 9.77 65.93
CA SER A 12 -26.83 10.47 65.61
C SER A 12 -25.93 9.64 64.73
N PHE A 13 -25.90 9.97 63.46
CA PHE A 13 -24.84 9.48 62.57
C PHE A 13 -23.64 10.42 62.67
N GLY A 14 -22.55 9.87 63.21
CA GLY A 14 -21.25 10.52 63.27
C GLY A 14 -20.80 10.94 61.86
N ALA A 15 -20.47 12.23 61.72
CA ALA A 15 -19.84 12.78 60.54
C ALA A 15 -18.43 12.21 60.41
N GLY A 16 -18.30 11.09 59.71
CA GLY A 16 -17.00 10.67 59.19
C GLY A 16 -16.59 11.61 58.06
N LEU A 17 -15.69 12.52 58.33
CA LEU A 17 -14.99 13.26 57.32
C LEU A 17 -14.25 12.26 56.41
N LEU A 18 -14.85 11.85 55.32
CA LEU A 18 -14.14 11.30 54.19
C LEU A 18 -13.33 12.44 53.57
N THR A 19 -12.09 12.55 54.01
CA THR A 19 -11.08 13.33 53.25
C THR A 19 -10.96 12.66 51.90
N LEU A 20 -11.71 13.15 50.93
CA LEU A 20 -11.40 13.00 49.52
C LEU A 20 -9.99 13.55 49.34
N ARG A 21 -8.98 12.66 49.39
CA ARG A 21 -7.69 12.96 48.78
C ARG A 21 -8.02 13.24 47.32
N SER A 22 -8.03 14.52 46.94
CA SER A 22 -7.95 14.92 45.56
C SER A 22 -6.80 14.14 44.97
N ALA A 23 -7.10 13.19 44.08
CA ALA A 23 -6.09 12.69 43.19
C ALA A 23 -5.49 13.98 42.57
N ALA A 24 -4.28 14.32 42.98
CA ALA A 24 -3.55 15.39 42.34
C ALA A 24 -3.64 15.07 40.85
N ALA A 25 -4.34 15.92 40.11
CA ALA A 25 -4.25 15.90 38.68
C ALA A 25 -2.74 15.93 38.42
N GLN A 26 -2.21 14.83 37.88
CA GLN A 26 -0.84 14.81 37.40
C GLN A 26 -0.77 16.00 36.45
N SER A 27 -0.21 17.11 36.93
CA SER A 27 0.13 18.20 36.05
C SER A 27 1.10 17.61 35.06
N TRP A 28 0.62 17.43 33.85
CA TRP A 28 1.50 17.25 32.72
C TRP A 28 2.29 18.55 32.62
N GLY A 29 3.36 18.65 33.45
CA GLY A 29 4.31 19.72 33.34
C GLY A 29 4.75 19.81 31.88
N PRO A 30 5.09 21.01 31.39
CA PRO A 30 5.62 21.11 30.05
C PRO A 30 6.84 20.21 29.99
N GLU A 31 6.68 19.04 29.38
CA GLU A 31 7.84 18.26 28.94
C GLU A 31 8.75 19.25 28.25
N LYS A 32 10.04 19.22 28.59
CA LYS A 32 11.06 20.02 27.92
C LYS A 32 10.73 19.95 26.45
N ARG A 33 10.35 21.07 25.85
CA ARG A 33 9.94 21.13 24.45
C ARG A 33 11.07 20.58 23.62
N GLY A 34 10.99 19.28 23.31
CA GLY A 34 11.75 18.67 22.25
C GLY A 34 11.41 19.35 20.92
N ALA A 35 12.09 19.01 19.88
CA ALA A 35 11.77 19.46 18.53
C ALA A 35 10.26 19.30 18.29
N ALA A 36 9.65 20.29 17.62
CA ALA A 36 8.22 20.28 17.34
C ALA A 36 7.84 18.94 16.67
N ILE A 37 6.84 18.27 17.23
CA ILE A 37 6.31 17.02 16.65
C ILE A 37 5.57 17.39 15.38
N ASP A 38 5.95 16.79 14.26
CA ASP A 38 5.19 16.90 13.01
C ASP A 38 3.78 16.39 13.22
N GLN A 39 2.78 17.18 12.85
CA GLN A 39 1.36 16.83 13.04
C GLN A 39 0.95 15.60 12.24
N ASN A 40 1.59 15.34 11.09
CA ASN A 40 1.33 14.14 10.29
C ASN A 40 1.85 12.88 10.97
N THR A 41 2.83 13.01 11.85
CA THR A 41 3.41 11.89 12.60
C THR A 41 3.00 11.85 14.06
N VAL A 42 2.14 12.75 14.51
CA VAL A 42 1.70 12.83 15.91
C VAL A 42 1.16 11.50 16.43
N ARG A 43 0.43 10.77 15.61
CA ARG A 43 -0.11 9.44 15.92
C ARG A 43 1.01 8.39 16.07
N ARG A 44 2.15 8.60 15.41
CA ARG A 44 3.32 7.73 15.39
C ARG A 44 4.44 8.24 16.28
N ARG A 45 4.23 9.35 16.97
CA ARG A 45 5.16 9.95 17.93
C ARG A 45 6.52 10.30 17.33
N GLY A 46 6.54 10.82 16.08
CA GLY A 46 7.73 11.27 15.38
C GLY A 46 8.17 10.37 14.23
N VAL A 47 9.36 10.61 13.70
CA VAL A 47 9.95 9.93 12.53
C VAL A 47 11.20 9.14 12.89
N GLY A 48 11.70 8.34 11.95
CA GLY A 48 12.85 7.46 12.15
C GLY A 48 12.49 6.17 12.87
N LEU A 49 13.46 5.51 13.49
CA LEU A 49 13.26 4.29 14.27
C LEU A 49 12.39 4.59 15.50
N ARG A 50 11.31 3.82 15.67
CA ARG A 50 10.34 3.97 16.77
C ARG A 50 10.38 2.82 17.77
N GLY A 51 10.77 1.64 17.30
CA GLY A 51 10.89 0.45 18.13
C GLY A 51 11.67 -0.65 17.40
N LEU A 52 12.45 -1.42 18.16
CA LEU A 52 13.21 -2.56 17.66
C LEU A 52 13.39 -3.60 18.75
N ASP A 53 12.86 -4.80 18.50
CA ASP A 53 13.29 -6.02 19.17
C ASP A 53 14.21 -6.79 18.21
N ALA A 54 15.51 -6.55 18.31
CA ALA A 54 16.51 -7.09 17.41
C ALA A 54 16.60 -8.63 17.41
N ARG A 55 16.06 -9.30 18.45
CA ARG A 55 16.07 -10.76 18.51
C ARG A 55 14.95 -11.39 17.70
N ARG A 56 13.84 -10.66 17.53
CA ARG A 56 12.64 -11.16 16.84
C ARG A 56 12.42 -10.53 15.48
N ALA A 57 12.99 -9.36 15.23
CA ALA A 57 12.92 -8.72 13.92
C ALA A 57 13.74 -9.49 12.88
N SER A 58 13.24 -9.55 11.65
CA SER A 58 13.93 -10.15 10.51
C SER A 58 15.15 -9.32 10.13
N ALA A 59 16.31 -9.92 10.12
CA ALA A 59 17.53 -9.26 9.65
C ALA A 59 17.41 -8.84 8.18
N GLY A 60 18.07 -7.72 7.83
CA GLY A 60 18.09 -7.20 6.46
C GLY A 60 17.89 -5.70 6.37
N TRP A 61 17.68 -5.23 5.16
CA TRP A 61 17.56 -3.81 4.84
C TRP A 61 16.22 -3.50 4.17
N THR A 62 15.64 -2.36 4.52
CA THR A 62 14.34 -1.92 3.98
C THR A 62 14.53 -0.89 2.89
N LEU A 63 14.02 -1.17 1.69
CA LEU A 63 14.02 -0.30 0.54
C LEU A 63 12.69 0.41 0.39
N PHE A 64 12.73 1.72 0.13
CA PHE A 64 11.55 2.54 -0.15
C PHE A 64 11.89 3.78 -0.96
N ALA A 65 10.90 4.35 -1.64
CA ALA A 65 10.96 5.65 -2.30
C ALA A 65 9.81 6.52 -1.78
N PRO A 66 10.08 7.70 -1.18
CA PRO A 66 9.03 8.65 -0.81
C PRO A 66 8.23 9.08 -2.04
N MET A 67 6.90 8.96 -2.02
CA MET A 67 6.05 9.22 -3.20
C MET A 67 6.18 10.63 -3.77
N MET A 68 6.43 11.61 -2.92
CA MET A 68 6.61 13.01 -3.30
C MET A 68 8.10 13.40 -3.36
N GLY A 69 8.98 12.40 -3.42
CA GLY A 69 10.42 12.57 -3.53
C GLY A 69 10.87 12.93 -4.94
N ASP A 70 12.15 13.17 -5.04
CA ASP A 70 12.84 13.65 -6.23
C ASP A 70 13.46 12.54 -7.09
N GLY A 71 13.13 11.29 -6.80
CA GLY A 71 13.71 10.10 -7.44
C GLY A 71 14.76 9.40 -6.57
N THR A 72 14.99 9.86 -5.35
CA THR A 72 15.86 9.15 -4.42
C THR A 72 15.15 7.90 -3.87
N VAL A 73 15.79 6.76 -4.02
CA VAL A 73 15.40 5.48 -3.43
C VAL A 73 16.34 5.20 -2.26
N TYR A 74 15.81 4.88 -1.11
CA TYR A 74 16.56 4.65 0.13
C TYR A 74 16.61 3.16 0.46
N LEU A 75 17.77 2.71 0.94
CA LEU A 75 17.97 1.42 1.59
C LEU A 75 18.46 1.68 3.00
N ILE A 76 17.72 1.27 4.01
CA ILE A 76 18.03 1.48 5.43
C ILE A 76 18.21 0.16 6.17
N ASP A 77 19.04 0.15 7.21
CA ASP A 77 19.16 -0.97 8.15
C ASP A 77 18.04 -0.97 9.21
N LEU A 78 18.09 -1.90 10.14
CA LEU A 78 17.11 -2.01 11.23
C LEU A 78 17.16 -0.82 12.20
N ASP A 79 18.31 -0.15 12.33
CA ASP A 79 18.43 1.07 13.12
C ASP A 79 17.89 2.31 12.39
N GLY A 80 17.49 2.16 11.12
CA GLY A 80 17.02 3.24 10.27
C GLY A 80 18.16 4.08 9.67
N LYS A 81 19.41 3.60 9.74
CA LYS A 81 20.55 4.26 9.11
C LYS A 81 20.57 3.95 7.61
N ILE A 82 20.89 4.95 6.81
CA ILE A 82 21.02 4.79 5.36
C ILE A 82 22.24 3.90 5.06
N VAL A 83 21.98 2.76 4.41
CA VAL A 83 23.00 1.85 3.90
C VAL A 83 23.39 2.23 2.49
N HIS A 84 22.40 2.61 1.67
CA HIS A 84 22.61 3.01 0.28
C HIS A 84 21.48 3.91 -0.21
N THR A 85 21.77 4.67 -1.28
CA THR A 85 20.77 5.45 -2.00
C THR A 85 21.02 5.38 -3.50
N TRP A 86 19.93 5.33 -4.27
CA TRP A 86 19.95 5.53 -5.73
C TRP A 86 19.30 6.86 -6.05
N ARG A 87 19.88 7.60 -6.98
CA ARG A 87 19.28 8.79 -7.56
C ARG A 87 18.76 8.47 -8.94
N MET A 88 17.47 8.23 -9.06
CA MET A 88 16.84 7.92 -10.34
C MET A 88 16.59 9.18 -11.16
N PRO A 89 16.53 9.07 -12.50
CA PRO A 89 16.39 10.23 -13.38
C PRO A 89 15.02 10.90 -13.31
N TYR A 90 14.03 10.24 -12.71
CA TYR A 90 12.64 10.71 -12.61
C TYR A 90 12.15 10.65 -11.16
N PRO A 91 11.22 11.53 -10.75
CA PRO A 91 10.45 11.31 -9.54
C PRO A 91 9.77 9.94 -9.56
N PRO A 92 9.49 9.32 -8.40
CA PRO A 92 8.90 7.99 -8.36
C PRO A 92 7.52 7.97 -9.01
N GLY A 93 7.34 7.11 -9.98
CA GLY A 93 6.04 6.66 -10.50
C GLY A 93 5.45 5.59 -9.60
N LEU A 94 5.60 5.82 -8.36
CA LEU A 94 5.22 5.36 -7.06
C LEU A 94 6.32 4.59 -6.30
N TYR A 95 7.10 3.68 -6.90
CA TYR A 95 8.08 2.90 -6.15
C TYR A 95 9.15 2.21 -7.03
N GLY A 96 10.14 1.60 -6.36
CA GLY A 96 11.09 0.65 -6.93
C GLY A 96 11.25 -0.58 -6.03
N TYR A 97 11.86 -1.62 -6.55
CA TYR A 97 12.17 -2.85 -5.80
C TYR A 97 13.43 -3.53 -6.34
N LEU A 98 14.10 -4.35 -5.50
CA LEU A 98 15.23 -5.17 -5.97
C LEU A 98 14.71 -6.39 -6.72
N THR A 99 15.29 -6.65 -7.89
CA THR A 99 15.00 -7.83 -8.68
C THR A 99 15.75 -9.06 -8.15
N GLU A 100 15.33 -10.26 -8.51
CA GLU A 100 16.05 -11.48 -8.20
C GLU A 100 17.49 -11.52 -8.80
N ARG A 101 17.74 -10.69 -9.81
CA ARG A 101 19.06 -10.53 -10.44
C ARG A 101 19.98 -9.59 -9.66
N GLY A 102 19.50 -8.99 -8.59
CA GLY A 102 20.25 -8.04 -7.79
C GLY A 102 20.38 -6.66 -8.42
N THR A 103 19.38 -6.21 -9.16
CA THR A 103 19.28 -4.86 -9.72
C THR A 103 18.08 -4.13 -9.14
N LEU A 104 18.04 -2.80 -9.26
CA LEU A 104 16.89 -1.99 -8.90
C LEU A 104 15.96 -1.84 -10.11
N PHE A 105 14.75 -2.38 -10.03
CA PHE A 105 13.67 -2.00 -10.93
C PHE A 105 12.96 -0.76 -10.38
N TYR A 106 12.67 0.20 -11.24
CA TYR A 106 12.10 1.47 -10.82
C TYR A 106 11.04 1.96 -11.79
N ASN A 107 9.88 2.34 -11.24
CA ASN A 107 8.82 3.02 -11.97
C ASN A 107 9.03 4.53 -11.84
N GLY A 108 9.27 5.21 -12.95
CA GLY A 108 9.53 6.64 -13.02
C GLY A 108 8.33 7.43 -13.53
N LYS A 109 8.14 8.62 -12.95
CA LYS A 109 7.08 9.55 -13.35
C LYS A 109 7.58 10.49 -14.42
N ILE A 110 7.02 10.41 -15.63
CA ILE A 110 7.31 11.34 -16.72
C ILE A 110 6.11 12.19 -17.09
N ALA A 111 6.36 13.37 -17.64
CA ALA A 111 5.31 14.21 -18.19
C ALA A 111 4.68 13.52 -19.41
N ASN A 112 3.35 13.56 -19.51
CA ASN A 112 2.62 13.08 -20.66
C ASN A 112 1.32 13.89 -20.88
N GLN A 113 0.69 13.73 -22.03
CA GLN A 113 -0.53 14.44 -22.44
C GLN A 113 -1.79 13.60 -22.26
N THR A 114 -1.69 12.40 -21.65
CA THR A 114 -2.84 11.53 -21.44
C THR A 114 -3.67 12.00 -20.23
N PHE A 115 -4.82 11.37 -20.02
CA PHE A 115 -5.64 11.51 -18.82
C PHE A 115 -4.80 11.43 -17.53
N LEU A 116 -3.82 10.52 -17.51
CA LEU A 116 -2.93 10.31 -16.36
C LEU A 116 -1.95 11.46 -16.10
N GLY A 117 -1.79 12.40 -17.05
CA GLY A 117 -0.78 13.45 -16.94
C GLY A 117 -0.84 14.28 -15.67
N LYS A 118 -2.04 14.46 -15.08
CA LYS A 118 -2.26 15.16 -13.81
C LYS A 118 -2.47 14.22 -12.62
N ALA A 119 -2.54 12.90 -12.85
CA ALA A 119 -2.80 11.94 -11.78
C ALA A 119 -1.57 11.80 -10.85
N PRO A 120 -1.75 11.76 -9.53
CA PRO A 120 -0.65 11.59 -8.59
C PRO A 120 0.02 10.21 -8.72
N PHE A 121 -0.69 9.24 -9.29
CA PHE A 121 -0.27 7.85 -9.48
C PHE A 121 0.25 7.54 -10.88
N LYS A 122 0.50 8.54 -11.71
CA LYS A 122 1.09 8.33 -13.04
C LYS A 122 2.50 7.75 -12.95
N GLY A 123 2.85 6.97 -13.96
CA GLY A 123 4.19 6.47 -14.21
C GLY A 123 4.77 7.05 -15.50
N GLY A 124 4.94 6.19 -16.48
CA GLY A 124 5.34 6.55 -17.85
C GLY A 124 6.71 6.00 -18.22
N ALA A 125 7.61 5.74 -17.27
CA ALA A 125 8.87 5.05 -17.48
C ALA A 125 8.99 3.84 -16.57
N ALA A 126 9.55 2.75 -17.08
CA ALA A 126 10.03 1.63 -16.29
C ALA A 126 11.49 1.38 -16.66
N LEU A 127 12.35 1.24 -15.68
CA LEU A 127 13.78 1.10 -15.89
C LEU A 127 14.43 0.15 -14.87
N GLU A 128 15.59 -0.37 -15.23
CA GLU A 128 16.44 -1.17 -14.37
C GLU A 128 17.78 -0.46 -14.18
N ALA A 129 18.26 -0.41 -12.95
CA ALA A 129 19.55 0.19 -12.62
C ALA A 129 20.42 -0.79 -11.83
N ASP A 130 21.74 -0.69 -12.01
CA ASP A 130 22.70 -1.41 -11.17
C ASP A 130 22.89 -0.73 -9.80
N TRP A 131 23.76 -1.31 -8.96
CA TRP A 131 24.08 -0.77 -7.64
C TRP A 131 24.58 0.68 -7.69
N SER A 132 25.35 1.05 -8.72
CA SER A 132 25.88 2.41 -8.86
C SER A 132 24.83 3.45 -9.33
N GLY A 133 23.62 2.99 -9.68
CA GLY A 133 22.58 3.83 -10.26
C GLY A 133 22.69 4.00 -11.78
N ARG A 134 23.59 3.28 -12.45
CA ARG A 134 23.67 3.25 -13.91
C ARG A 134 22.46 2.56 -14.49
N ILE A 135 21.75 3.22 -15.40
CA ILE A 135 20.58 2.67 -16.08
C ILE A 135 21.05 1.60 -17.07
N LEU A 136 20.50 0.39 -16.91
CA LEU A 136 20.79 -0.74 -17.78
C LEU A 136 19.86 -0.76 -19.00
N TRP A 137 18.62 -0.41 -18.82
CA TRP A 137 17.60 -0.21 -19.86
C TRP A 137 16.45 0.63 -19.33
N GLU A 138 15.69 1.21 -20.25
CA GLU A 138 14.48 1.99 -19.98
C GLU A 138 13.45 1.75 -21.07
N VAL A 139 12.18 1.55 -20.68
CA VAL A 139 11.03 1.57 -21.60
C VAL A 139 10.05 2.65 -21.18
N ARG A 140 9.32 3.19 -22.15
CA ARG A 140 8.32 4.26 -21.93
C ARG A 140 6.97 3.83 -22.45
N GLU A 141 5.95 4.03 -21.62
CA GLU A 141 4.54 3.84 -21.96
C GLU A 141 3.73 4.98 -21.34
N ALA A 142 3.16 5.84 -22.17
CA ALA A 142 2.49 7.06 -21.72
C ALA A 142 1.27 6.78 -20.81
N ASN A 143 0.64 5.64 -21.01
CA ASN A 143 -0.54 5.22 -20.23
C ASN A 143 -0.21 4.40 -18.99
N HIS A 144 1.08 4.21 -18.69
CA HIS A 144 1.55 3.48 -17.50
C HIS A 144 1.22 4.25 -16.21
N HIS A 145 0.71 3.52 -15.22
CA HIS A 145 0.46 4.01 -13.88
C HIS A 145 0.66 2.92 -12.82
N HIS A 146 0.71 3.29 -11.56
CA HIS A 146 0.78 2.46 -10.36
C HIS A 146 1.87 1.39 -10.36
N ASP A 147 1.86 0.42 -11.26
CA ASP A 147 2.70 -0.78 -11.13
C ASP A 147 3.34 -1.22 -12.45
N GLY A 148 4.59 -1.65 -12.33
CA GLY A 148 5.35 -2.32 -13.39
C GLY A 148 6.21 -3.41 -12.78
N ARG A 149 6.37 -4.52 -13.49
CA ARG A 149 7.13 -5.68 -13.04
C ARG A 149 8.08 -6.18 -14.12
N LEU A 150 9.30 -6.51 -13.70
CA LEU A 150 10.20 -7.33 -14.51
C LEU A 150 9.75 -8.78 -14.38
N LEU A 151 9.38 -9.40 -15.50
CA LEU A 151 8.93 -10.78 -15.55
C LEU A 151 10.13 -11.76 -15.59
N LYS A 152 9.88 -13.01 -15.23
CA LYS A 152 10.89 -14.08 -15.27
C LYS A 152 11.47 -14.29 -16.67
N ASN A 153 10.67 -14.06 -17.73
CA ASN A 153 11.14 -14.13 -19.13
C ASN A 153 12.00 -12.92 -19.54
N GLY A 154 12.22 -11.95 -18.64
CA GLY A 154 13.02 -10.76 -18.88
C GLY A 154 12.28 -9.58 -19.53
N ASN A 155 11.02 -9.74 -19.88
CA ASN A 155 10.17 -8.64 -20.35
C ASN A 155 9.63 -7.81 -19.19
N VAL A 156 8.97 -6.71 -19.51
CA VAL A 156 8.37 -5.78 -18.55
C VAL A 156 6.87 -5.81 -18.70
N LEU A 157 6.17 -6.12 -17.63
CA LEU A 157 4.71 -6.00 -17.54
C LEU A 157 4.36 -4.66 -16.91
N LEU A 158 3.53 -3.87 -17.58
CA LEU A 158 3.08 -2.57 -17.11
C LEU A 158 1.56 -2.56 -16.93
N LEU A 159 1.12 -1.94 -15.86
CA LEU A 159 -0.29 -1.60 -15.64
C LEU A 159 -0.55 -0.23 -16.27
N CYS A 160 -1.53 -0.19 -17.17
CA CYS A 160 -1.86 0.97 -17.97
C CYS A 160 -3.35 1.27 -17.91
N ALA A 161 -3.75 2.50 -18.27
CA ALA A 161 -5.16 2.88 -18.38
C ALA A 161 -5.48 3.44 -19.77
N ALA A 162 -6.67 3.12 -20.27
CA ALA A 162 -7.19 3.64 -21.52
C ALA A 162 -8.67 4.02 -21.40
N GLU A 163 -9.10 4.92 -22.28
CA GLU A 163 -10.50 5.28 -22.40
C GLU A 163 -11.33 4.07 -22.81
N LEU A 164 -12.44 3.84 -22.09
CA LEU A 164 -13.38 2.77 -22.42
C LEU A 164 -14.09 3.03 -23.75
N PRO A 165 -14.30 1.99 -24.55
CA PRO A 165 -15.24 2.08 -25.67
C PRO A 165 -16.63 2.52 -25.19
N ASP A 166 -17.30 3.41 -25.91
CA ASP A 166 -18.61 3.98 -25.51
C ASP A 166 -19.65 2.91 -25.18
N ARG A 167 -19.63 1.77 -25.89
CA ARG A 167 -20.55 0.64 -25.64
C ARG A 167 -20.35 0.02 -24.25
N VAL A 168 -19.13 0.05 -23.71
CA VAL A 168 -18.79 -0.45 -22.38
C VAL A 168 -19.04 0.63 -21.33
N ALA A 169 -18.60 1.85 -21.59
CA ALA A 169 -18.75 2.99 -20.68
C ALA A 169 -20.22 3.21 -20.27
N ARG A 170 -21.17 3.05 -21.20
CA ARG A 170 -22.62 3.14 -20.93
C ARG A 170 -23.15 2.07 -19.96
N LYS A 171 -22.47 0.95 -19.79
CA LYS A 171 -22.86 -0.12 -18.87
C LYS A 171 -22.32 0.09 -17.45
N ILE A 172 -21.31 0.96 -17.26
CA ILE A 172 -20.71 1.18 -15.95
C ILE A 172 -21.74 1.80 -15.02
N LYS A 173 -22.02 1.10 -13.92
CA LYS A 173 -22.95 1.52 -12.86
C LYS A 173 -22.19 2.09 -11.67
N GLY A 174 -22.86 2.94 -10.88
CA GLY A 174 -22.32 3.50 -9.65
C GLY A 174 -21.30 4.61 -9.87
N GLY A 175 -20.52 4.89 -8.85
CA GLY A 175 -19.61 6.03 -8.80
C GLY A 175 -20.33 7.36 -8.59
N ARG A 176 -19.55 8.40 -8.26
CA ARG A 176 -20.08 9.75 -8.06
C ARG A 176 -20.43 10.37 -9.42
N PRO A 177 -21.68 10.81 -9.62
CA PRO A 177 -22.11 11.45 -10.88
C PRO A 177 -21.25 12.66 -11.24
N ASP A 178 -21.16 12.98 -12.51
CA ASP A 178 -20.47 14.17 -13.06
C ASP A 178 -18.97 14.27 -12.71
N THR A 179 -18.33 13.13 -12.52
CA THR A 179 -16.89 13.05 -12.24
C THR A 179 -16.10 12.35 -13.35
N GLU A 180 -16.74 12.09 -14.49
CA GLU A 180 -16.08 11.61 -15.71
C GLU A 180 -15.14 12.69 -16.25
N VAL A 181 -13.99 12.30 -16.79
CA VAL A 181 -13.05 13.25 -17.39
C VAL A 181 -13.45 13.51 -18.84
N ASN A 182 -13.93 14.73 -19.14
CA ASN A 182 -14.44 15.11 -20.46
C ASN A 182 -15.55 14.16 -20.97
N GLY A 183 -16.41 13.67 -20.06
CA GLY A 183 -17.49 12.74 -20.37
C GLY A 183 -17.02 11.32 -20.67
N LYS A 184 -15.77 10.98 -20.33
CA LYS A 184 -15.16 9.66 -20.57
C LYS A 184 -14.81 8.95 -19.28
N ILE A 185 -14.92 7.62 -19.32
CA ILE A 185 -14.51 6.70 -18.25
C ILE A 185 -13.31 5.92 -18.74
N TRP A 186 -12.33 5.73 -17.86
CA TRP A 186 -11.11 4.99 -18.12
C TRP A 186 -11.12 3.64 -17.40
N ALA A 187 -10.38 2.67 -17.93
CA ALA A 187 -10.18 1.38 -17.29
C ALA A 187 -8.78 0.85 -17.56
N ASP A 188 -8.39 -0.13 -16.77
CA ASP A 188 -7.05 -0.67 -16.80
C ASP A 188 -6.85 -1.71 -17.90
N TYR A 189 -5.62 -1.79 -18.36
CA TYR A 189 -5.12 -2.88 -19.18
C TYR A 189 -3.68 -3.21 -18.80
N LEU A 190 -3.27 -4.44 -19.10
CA LEU A 190 -1.88 -4.86 -18.97
C LEU A 190 -1.22 -4.86 -20.33
N VAL A 191 0.04 -4.42 -20.38
CA VAL A 191 0.88 -4.55 -21.55
C VAL A 191 2.23 -5.15 -21.18
N GLU A 192 2.68 -6.13 -21.94
CA GLU A 192 4.03 -6.66 -21.84
C GLU A 192 4.88 -6.11 -22.95
N LEU A 193 6.02 -5.55 -22.56
CA LEU A 193 7.03 -4.98 -23.45
C LEU A 193 8.34 -5.76 -23.31
N THR A 194 9.04 -5.96 -24.42
CA THR A 194 10.46 -6.30 -24.32
C THR A 194 11.24 -5.11 -23.74
N LYS A 195 12.47 -5.33 -23.28
CA LYS A 195 13.38 -4.26 -22.82
C LYS A 195 13.70 -3.19 -23.90
N HIS A 196 13.37 -3.48 -25.14
CA HIS A 196 13.51 -2.55 -26.28
C HIS A 196 12.20 -1.85 -26.64
N GLY A 197 11.15 -1.99 -25.80
CA GLY A 197 9.86 -1.32 -25.99
C GLY A 197 8.92 -1.97 -27.00
N LYS A 198 9.24 -3.17 -27.55
CA LYS A 198 8.34 -3.89 -28.43
C LYS A 198 7.21 -4.53 -27.60
N ARG A 199 5.95 -4.21 -27.93
CA ARG A 199 4.77 -4.81 -27.34
C ARG A 199 4.63 -6.28 -27.82
N VAL A 200 4.50 -7.22 -26.88
CA VAL A 200 4.42 -8.66 -27.16
C VAL A 200 3.16 -9.31 -26.65
N TRP A 201 2.46 -8.67 -25.69
CA TRP A 201 1.19 -9.16 -25.16
C TRP A 201 0.39 -8.00 -24.55
N GLU A 202 -0.94 -8.12 -24.57
CA GLU A 202 -1.86 -7.15 -23.99
C GLU A 202 -3.10 -7.88 -23.44
N TRP A 203 -3.67 -7.38 -22.34
CA TRP A 203 -4.89 -7.86 -21.73
C TRP A 203 -5.72 -6.67 -21.26
N ARG A 204 -6.97 -6.59 -21.68
CA ARG A 204 -7.83 -5.44 -21.40
C ARG A 204 -8.96 -5.84 -20.48
N THR A 205 -9.10 -5.17 -19.33
CA THR A 205 -10.12 -5.46 -18.33
C THR A 205 -11.53 -5.57 -18.90
N TRP A 206 -11.90 -4.65 -19.78
CA TRP A 206 -13.25 -4.59 -20.37
C TRP A 206 -13.58 -5.67 -21.42
N GLU A 207 -12.65 -6.50 -21.75
CA GLU A 207 -12.84 -7.68 -22.60
C GLU A 207 -13.09 -8.94 -21.77
N HIS A 208 -12.82 -8.88 -20.44
CA HIS A 208 -12.84 -10.04 -19.54
C HIS A 208 -13.73 -9.86 -18.31
N LEU A 209 -14.06 -8.63 -17.91
CA LEU A 209 -14.96 -8.36 -16.79
C LEU A 209 -16.27 -7.76 -17.29
N ASP A 210 -17.40 -8.29 -16.79
CA ASP A 210 -18.72 -7.73 -17.09
C ASP A 210 -18.98 -6.51 -16.19
N PRO A 211 -19.21 -5.30 -16.75
CA PRO A 211 -19.54 -4.12 -15.98
C PRO A 211 -20.77 -4.25 -15.08
N ASP A 212 -21.69 -5.15 -15.41
CA ASP A 212 -22.89 -5.39 -14.61
C ASP A 212 -22.58 -6.10 -13.28
N GLU A 213 -21.50 -6.90 -13.23
CA GLU A 213 -21.04 -7.58 -12.02
C GLU A 213 -20.16 -6.70 -11.13
N TYR A 214 -19.55 -5.63 -11.67
CA TYR A 214 -18.55 -4.82 -10.99
C TYR A 214 -18.91 -3.32 -11.00
N PRO A 215 -19.98 -2.90 -10.30
CA PRO A 215 -20.33 -1.50 -10.18
C PRO A 215 -19.29 -0.74 -9.32
N ILE A 216 -19.09 0.54 -9.61
CA ILE A 216 -18.28 1.41 -8.77
C ILE A 216 -19.09 1.74 -7.50
N PRO A 217 -18.55 1.52 -6.28
CA PRO A 217 -19.25 1.93 -5.05
C PRO A 217 -19.58 3.41 -5.04
N LEU A 218 -20.85 3.78 -4.76
CA LEU A 218 -21.39 5.13 -4.94
C LEU A 218 -20.69 6.21 -4.12
N ILE A 219 -20.20 5.89 -2.93
CA ILE A 219 -19.87 6.88 -1.91
C ILE A 219 -18.48 7.48 -2.05
N GLN A 220 -17.53 6.79 -2.68
CA GLN A 220 -16.11 7.14 -2.55
C GLN A 220 -15.37 7.36 -3.86
N ASN A 221 -15.80 6.77 -4.94
CA ASN A 221 -15.02 6.74 -6.16
C ASN A 221 -15.64 7.62 -7.23
N GLU A 222 -14.76 8.33 -7.93
CA GLU A 222 -15.14 9.08 -9.12
C GLU A 222 -15.43 8.10 -10.26
N ARG A 223 -16.28 8.52 -11.19
CA ARG A 223 -16.55 7.79 -12.43
C ARG A 223 -15.48 7.99 -13.50
N SER A 224 -14.44 8.75 -13.20
CA SER A 224 -13.29 8.92 -14.09
C SER A 224 -12.58 7.61 -14.41
N GLU A 225 -12.58 6.66 -13.47
CA GLU A 225 -11.97 5.35 -13.64
C GLU A 225 -12.92 4.25 -13.14
N TRP A 226 -13.14 3.23 -13.98
CA TRP A 226 -13.96 2.08 -13.57
C TRP A 226 -13.24 1.22 -12.55
N THR A 227 -12.03 0.75 -12.85
CA THR A 227 -11.36 -0.32 -12.11
C THR A 227 -10.26 0.17 -11.18
N HIS A 228 -9.49 1.16 -11.58
CA HIS A 228 -8.36 1.72 -10.83
C HIS A 228 -7.40 0.63 -10.35
N GLY A 229 -6.75 -0.03 -11.31
CA GLY A 229 -5.73 -1.05 -11.05
C GLY A 229 -4.56 -0.47 -10.24
N ASN A 230 -4.06 -1.22 -9.25
CA ASN A 230 -3.07 -0.71 -8.33
C ASN A 230 -1.99 -1.71 -7.92
N GLY A 231 -2.02 -2.91 -8.46
CA GLY A 231 -1.02 -3.92 -8.15
C GLY A 231 -1.06 -5.09 -9.11
N ILE A 232 0.12 -5.49 -9.60
CA ILE A 232 0.32 -6.69 -10.41
C ILE A 232 1.41 -7.55 -9.78
N ALA A 233 1.29 -8.87 -9.92
CA ALA A 233 2.32 -9.81 -9.53
C ALA A 233 2.34 -11.01 -10.48
N GLU A 234 3.55 -11.50 -10.81
CA GLU A 234 3.73 -12.76 -11.51
C GLU A 234 3.78 -13.90 -10.49
N MET A 235 2.96 -14.91 -10.67
CA MET A 235 2.90 -16.09 -9.82
C MET A 235 3.97 -17.13 -10.21
N ALA A 236 4.18 -18.13 -9.34
CA ALA A 236 5.15 -19.20 -9.61
C ALA A 236 4.82 -19.99 -10.87
N ASP A 237 3.52 -20.15 -11.16
CA ASP A 237 3.00 -20.87 -12.36
C ASP A 237 2.99 -20.01 -13.64
N GLY A 238 3.49 -18.75 -13.57
CA GLY A 238 3.53 -17.81 -14.68
C GLY A 238 2.21 -17.06 -14.91
N ASN A 239 1.18 -17.34 -14.15
CA ASN A 239 -0.08 -16.57 -14.17
C ASN A 239 0.10 -15.21 -13.47
N LEU A 240 -0.86 -14.32 -13.64
CA LEU A 240 -0.79 -12.96 -13.14
C LEU A 240 -1.86 -12.70 -12.09
N LEU A 241 -1.48 -12.01 -10.99
CA LEU A 241 -2.44 -11.36 -10.09
C LEU A 241 -2.61 -9.90 -10.52
N LEU A 242 -3.85 -9.41 -10.48
CA LEU A 242 -4.19 -8.01 -10.72
C LEU A 242 -5.20 -7.54 -9.68
N SER A 243 -4.91 -6.42 -9.05
CA SER A 243 -5.75 -5.80 -8.01
C SER A 243 -6.42 -4.54 -8.54
N PHE A 244 -7.73 -4.44 -8.35
CA PHE A 244 -8.59 -3.32 -8.72
C PHE A 244 -9.18 -2.66 -7.48
N ARG A 245 -8.73 -1.45 -7.19
CA ARG A 245 -9.15 -0.71 -5.99
C ARG A 245 -10.62 -0.31 -6.04
N ASN A 246 -11.07 0.28 -7.15
CA ASN A 246 -12.40 0.89 -7.23
C ASN A 246 -13.53 -0.15 -7.14
N ILE A 247 -13.30 -1.35 -7.62
CA ILE A 247 -14.27 -2.47 -7.56
C ILE A 247 -13.90 -3.49 -6.47
N SER A 248 -12.93 -3.16 -5.61
CA SER A 248 -12.52 -3.99 -4.45
C SER A 248 -12.27 -5.46 -4.81
N THR A 249 -11.56 -5.72 -5.90
CA THR A 249 -11.41 -7.08 -6.44
C THR A 249 -9.95 -7.38 -6.77
N VAL A 250 -9.50 -8.58 -6.44
CA VAL A 250 -8.26 -9.20 -6.93
C VAL A 250 -8.63 -10.36 -7.84
N ILE A 251 -7.97 -10.47 -8.99
CA ILE A 251 -8.15 -11.56 -9.94
C ILE A 251 -6.85 -12.28 -10.22
N LYS A 252 -6.94 -13.56 -10.59
CA LYS A 252 -5.86 -14.33 -11.20
C LYS A 252 -6.18 -14.54 -12.68
N ILE A 253 -5.25 -14.17 -13.54
CA ILE A 253 -5.34 -14.29 -14.99
C ILE A 253 -4.49 -15.46 -15.43
N ASP A 254 -5.06 -16.42 -16.14
CA ASP A 254 -4.29 -17.40 -16.89
C ASP A 254 -3.54 -16.71 -18.02
N ARG A 255 -2.22 -16.79 -17.98
CA ARG A 255 -1.38 -16.04 -18.90
C ARG A 255 -1.50 -16.49 -20.36
N LYS A 256 -1.89 -17.74 -20.61
CA LYS A 256 -1.95 -18.32 -21.94
C LYS A 256 -3.31 -18.04 -22.61
N SER A 257 -4.41 -18.26 -21.88
CA SER A 257 -5.77 -18.06 -22.40
C SER A 257 -6.25 -16.63 -22.25
N GLY A 258 -5.74 -15.87 -21.26
CA GLY A 258 -6.26 -14.57 -20.85
C GLY A 258 -7.50 -14.66 -19.94
N ASP A 259 -7.94 -15.85 -19.59
CA ASP A 259 -9.13 -16.05 -18.77
C ASP A 259 -8.88 -15.67 -17.31
N VAL A 260 -9.91 -15.13 -16.65
CA VAL A 260 -9.92 -14.95 -15.19
C VAL A 260 -10.26 -16.29 -14.54
N VAL A 261 -9.24 -16.94 -13.93
CA VAL A 261 -9.36 -18.29 -13.36
C VAL A 261 -9.59 -18.30 -11.85
N TRP A 262 -9.47 -17.15 -11.19
CA TRP A 262 -9.80 -16.95 -9.79
C TRP A 262 -10.11 -15.49 -9.52
N LYS A 263 -11.00 -15.23 -8.56
CA LYS A 263 -11.33 -13.89 -8.09
C LYS A 263 -11.67 -13.87 -6.61
N LEU A 264 -11.32 -12.76 -5.96
CA LEU A 264 -11.76 -12.41 -4.61
C LEU A 264 -12.22 -10.95 -4.62
N GLY A 265 -13.48 -10.71 -4.31
CA GLY A 265 -14.09 -9.38 -4.34
C GLY A 265 -14.62 -8.92 -2.99
N ALA A 266 -15.46 -7.90 -3.01
CA ALA A 266 -16.19 -7.42 -1.84
C ALA A 266 -17.45 -8.27 -1.61
N PRO A 267 -17.85 -8.54 -0.32
CA PRO A 267 -16.95 -8.74 0.78
C PRO A 267 -16.07 -9.98 0.55
N PRO A 268 -14.86 -10.13 1.10
CA PRO A 268 -14.29 -9.42 2.26
C PRO A 268 -13.40 -8.21 1.91
N LEU A 269 -13.06 -7.94 0.65
CA LEU A 269 -12.13 -6.88 0.29
C LEU A 269 -12.78 -5.49 0.27
N SER A 270 -12.00 -4.46 0.57
CA SER A 270 -12.41 -3.07 0.48
C SER A 270 -11.23 -2.17 0.08
N GLY A 271 -11.14 -1.83 -1.21
CA GLY A 271 -10.15 -0.91 -1.75
C GLY A 271 -8.69 -1.36 -1.60
N GLN A 272 -8.45 -2.67 -1.59
CA GLN A 272 -7.17 -3.34 -1.32
C GLN A 272 -6.05 -2.95 -2.27
N HIS A 273 -4.80 -3.23 -1.83
CA HIS A 273 -3.56 -3.03 -2.61
C HIS A 273 -2.62 -4.23 -2.51
N ALA A 274 -1.69 -4.28 -3.45
CA ALA A 274 -0.49 -5.11 -3.44
C ALA A 274 -0.75 -6.59 -3.07
N PRO A 275 -1.55 -7.35 -3.85
CA PRO A 275 -1.62 -8.78 -3.67
C PRO A 275 -0.25 -9.40 -3.97
N GLU A 276 0.27 -10.19 -3.05
CA GLU A 276 1.57 -10.86 -3.16
C GLU A 276 1.39 -12.37 -3.07
N PRO A 277 1.79 -13.14 -4.09
CA PRO A 277 1.74 -14.58 -4.03
C PRO A 277 2.82 -15.10 -3.05
N LEU A 278 2.41 -15.98 -2.14
CA LEU A 278 3.30 -16.59 -1.17
C LEU A 278 3.79 -17.97 -1.64
N PRO A 279 4.97 -18.43 -1.16
CA PRO A 279 5.51 -19.75 -1.52
C PRO A 279 4.59 -20.94 -1.19
N ASN A 280 3.70 -20.79 -0.19
CA ASN A 280 2.70 -21.81 0.18
C ASN A 280 1.46 -21.82 -0.72
N GLY A 281 1.43 -20.98 -1.76
CA GLY A 281 0.30 -20.85 -2.70
C GLY A 281 -0.79 -19.88 -2.26
N ASN A 282 -0.74 -19.37 -1.04
CA ASN A 282 -1.65 -18.33 -0.55
C ASN A 282 -1.32 -16.95 -1.12
N ILE A 283 -2.20 -15.99 -0.92
CA ILE A 283 -2.06 -14.62 -1.37
C ILE A 283 -2.12 -13.69 -0.16
N LEU A 284 -1.07 -12.88 0.04
CA LEU A 284 -1.03 -11.83 1.05
C LEU A 284 -1.56 -10.54 0.45
N ILE A 285 -2.48 -9.85 1.16
CA ILE A 285 -3.16 -8.66 0.64
C ILE A 285 -3.21 -7.58 1.71
N PHE A 286 -2.86 -6.35 1.36
CA PHE A 286 -3.16 -5.18 2.19
C PHE A 286 -4.58 -4.71 1.90
N ASP A 287 -5.51 -4.98 2.81
CA ASP A 287 -6.93 -4.63 2.67
C ASP A 287 -7.21 -3.30 3.37
N ASN A 288 -7.26 -2.22 2.58
CA ASN A 288 -7.29 -0.83 3.07
C ASN A 288 -8.56 -0.50 3.87
N GLY A 289 -9.70 -1.04 3.51
CA GLY A 289 -10.95 -0.94 4.27
C GLY A 289 -11.72 0.37 4.21
N PRO A 290 -11.59 1.25 3.18
CA PRO A 290 -12.26 2.55 3.18
C PRO A 290 -13.79 2.46 3.06
N THR A 291 -14.32 1.41 2.44
CA THR A 291 -15.76 1.18 2.20
C THR A 291 -16.33 0.00 2.97
N ARG A 292 -15.60 -0.49 3.96
CA ARG A 292 -16.02 -1.65 4.73
C ARG A 292 -17.25 -1.34 5.56
N LEU A 293 -18.31 -2.15 5.39
CA LEU A 293 -19.61 -1.97 6.06
C LEU A 293 -19.76 -2.79 7.34
N ASP A 294 -18.84 -3.73 7.60
CA ASP A 294 -18.84 -4.59 8.79
C ASP A 294 -18.26 -3.92 10.04
N ARG A 295 -17.87 -2.62 9.93
CA ARG A 295 -17.27 -1.86 11.03
C ARG A 295 -17.78 -0.43 11.06
N THR A 296 -17.90 0.10 12.29
CA THR A 296 -18.32 1.49 12.52
C THR A 296 -17.32 2.51 11.97
N PHE A 297 -16.02 2.19 12.03
CA PHE A 297 -14.95 3.06 11.53
C PHE A 297 -14.13 2.37 10.47
N PRO A 298 -13.72 3.09 9.42
CA PRO A 298 -12.76 2.58 8.46
C PRO A 298 -11.46 2.14 9.14
N SER A 299 -10.93 0.98 8.75
CA SER A 299 -9.67 0.46 9.26
C SER A 299 -9.03 -0.48 8.25
N SER A 300 -7.71 -0.47 8.22
CA SER A 300 -6.95 -1.40 7.41
C SER A 300 -6.69 -2.71 8.14
N ARG A 301 -6.40 -3.74 7.36
CA ARG A 301 -5.87 -5.02 7.83
C ARG A 301 -4.95 -5.61 6.77
N VAL A 302 -4.10 -6.53 7.17
CA VAL A 302 -3.37 -7.40 6.25
C VAL A 302 -3.94 -8.79 6.38
N ILE A 303 -4.27 -9.42 5.26
CA ILE A 303 -4.86 -10.76 5.23
C ILE A 303 -4.03 -11.70 4.36
N GLU A 304 -3.95 -12.96 4.77
CA GLU A 304 -3.49 -14.07 3.95
C GLU A 304 -4.69 -14.94 3.58
N VAL A 305 -4.88 -15.16 2.28
CA VAL A 305 -6.04 -15.87 1.73
C VAL A 305 -5.57 -17.13 1.04
N ASN A 306 -6.25 -18.24 1.31
CA ASN A 306 -6.12 -19.48 0.54
C ASN A 306 -6.99 -19.36 -0.74
N PRO A 307 -6.40 -19.29 -1.95
CA PRO A 307 -7.18 -19.11 -3.17
C PRO A 307 -8.03 -20.32 -3.56
N ALA A 308 -7.77 -21.51 -3.00
CA ALA A 308 -8.59 -22.70 -3.27
C ALA A 308 -9.92 -22.68 -2.53
N THR A 309 -9.99 -22.05 -1.33
CA THR A 309 -11.19 -22.01 -0.49
C THR A 309 -11.75 -20.59 -0.31
N ASN A 310 -11.00 -19.55 -0.68
CA ASN A 310 -11.25 -18.14 -0.37
C ASN A 310 -11.28 -17.83 1.13
N GLU A 311 -10.77 -18.71 1.98
CA GLU A 311 -10.69 -18.48 3.42
C GLU A 311 -9.52 -17.58 3.78
N ILE A 312 -9.76 -16.67 4.72
CA ILE A 312 -8.70 -15.88 5.37
C ILE A 312 -8.06 -16.78 6.42
N VAL A 313 -6.82 -17.23 6.17
CA VAL A 313 -6.09 -18.15 7.04
C VAL A 313 -5.21 -17.42 8.06
N TRP A 314 -4.93 -16.15 7.84
CA TRP A 314 -4.25 -15.26 8.79
C TRP A 314 -4.68 -13.81 8.53
N ASN A 315 -4.74 -13.03 9.62
CA ASN A 315 -4.94 -11.58 9.48
C ASN A 315 -4.20 -10.81 10.58
N TYR A 316 -3.79 -9.60 10.25
CA TYR A 316 -3.33 -8.59 11.19
C TYR A 316 -4.25 -7.38 11.12
N GLN A 317 -4.69 -6.92 12.26
CA GLN A 317 -5.43 -5.68 12.46
C GLN A 317 -5.19 -5.15 13.86
N GLU A 318 -5.26 -3.83 14.04
CA GLU A 318 -5.16 -3.24 15.37
C GLU A 318 -6.49 -3.34 16.12
N THR A 319 -6.42 -3.50 17.45
CA THR A 319 -7.61 -3.50 18.33
C THR A 319 -8.35 -2.17 18.25
N ASN A 320 -7.59 -1.05 18.22
CA ASN A 320 -8.15 0.26 17.94
C ASN A 320 -8.09 0.52 16.42
N PRO A 321 -9.22 0.54 15.71
CA PRO A 321 -9.25 0.71 14.27
C PRO A 321 -8.54 1.98 13.78
N GLN A 322 -8.52 3.02 14.58
CA GLN A 322 -7.87 4.30 14.23
C GLN A 322 -6.34 4.24 14.32
N SER A 323 -5.78 3.22 14.96
CA SER A 323 -4.33 3.05 15.10
C SER A 323 -3.68 2.49 13.85
N PHE A 324 -4.45 1.88 12.95
CA PHE A 324 -3.97 1.30 11.70
C PHE A 324 -4.99 1.54 10.59
N TYR A 325 -4.75 2.60 9.82
CA TYR A 325 -5.60 2.94 8.69
C TYR A 325 -4.86 3.72 7.61
N SER A 326 -4.78 3.13 6.45
CA SER A 326 -4.33 3.76 5.21
C SER A 326 -5.42 3.55 4.17
N ASP A 327 -6.15 4.60 3.81
CA ASP A 327 -7.31 4.52 2.91
C ASP A 327 -6.98 4.11 1.47
N ARG A 328 -5.69 4.17 1.13
CA ARG A 328 -5.12 3.84 -0.19
C ARG A 328 -3.66 3.48 -0.06
N ILE A 329 -3.03 3.09 -1.18
CA ILE A 329 -1.63 2.65 -1.26
C ILE A 329 -1.31 1.55 -0.24
N SER A 330 -0.03 1.36 0.12
CA SER A 330 0.40 0.35 1.10
C SER A 330 0.71 -1.02 0.51
N ASN A 331 1.46 -1.81 1.24
CA ASN A 331 1.72 -3.22 0.97
C ASN A 331 2.09 -3.97 2.23
N ALA A 332 2.11 -5.28 2.12
CA ALA A 332 2.69 -6.17 3.10
C ALA A 332 3.63 -7.17 2.40
N GLN A 333 4.62 -7.66 3.12
CA GLN A 333 5.57 -8.66 2.65
C GLN A 333 5.78 -9.71 3.74
N ARG A 334 5.63 -11.00 3.40
CA ARG A 334 6.01 -12.08 4.30
C ARG A 334 7.53 -12.23 4.30
N LEU A 335 8.13 -12.20 5.48
CA LEU A 335 9.58 -12.27 5.66
C LEU A 335 10.06 -13.72 5.91
N PRO A 336 11.35 -14.03 5.67
CA PRO A 336 11.87 -15.39 5.81
C PRO A 336 11.72 -16.00 7.20
N ASN A 337 11.70 -15.17 8.26
CA ASN A 337 11.49 -15.63 9.65
C ASN A 337 10.02 -15.87 10.02
N GLY A 338 9.09 -15.72 9.05
CA GLY A 338 7.64 -15.85 9.24
C GLY A 338 6.94 -14.57 9.67
N ASN A 339 7.66 -13.52 10.03
CA ASN A 339 7.08 -12.21 10.32
C ASN A 339 6.51 -11.56 9.05
N THR A 340 5.75 -10.50 9.22
CA THR A 340 5.21 -9.70 8.11
C THR A 340 5.66 -8.26 8.25
N LEU A 341 6.39 -7.75 7.25
CA LEU A 341 6.60 -6.32 7.09
C LEU A 341 5.33 -5.69 6.53
N ILE A 342 4.87 -4.61 7.14
CA ILE A 342 3.67 -3.86 6.75
C ILE A 342 4.08 -2.41 6.50
N ASN A 343 3.71 -1.89 5.35
CA ASN A 343 3.81 -0.48 5.02
C ASN A 343 2.44 0.18 5.13
N GLU A 344 2.20 0.97 6.18
CA GLU A 344 1.06 1.86 6.30
C GLU A 344 1.35 3.15 5.51
N GLY A 345 1.13 3.06 4.21
CA GLY A 345 1.74 3.94 3.22
C GLY A 345 1.38 5.42 3.34
N MET A 346 0.14 5.77 3.72
CA MET A 346 -0.30 7.17 3.85
C MET A 346 0.45 7.95 4.93
N PHE A 347 0.98 7.24 5.93
CA PHE A 347 1.75 7.83 7.02
C PHE A 347 3.25 7.54 6.94
N GLY A 348 3.71 6.86 5.87
CA GLY A 348 5.09 6.44 5.72
C GLY A 348 5.59 5.58 6.88
N ARG A 349 4.70 4.83 7.53
CA ARG A 349 5.02 3.94 8.64
C ARG A 349 5.28 2.54 8.12
N PHE A 350 6.48 2.02 8.41
CA PHE A 350 6.84 0.64 8.20
C PHE A 350 6.92 -0.05 9.54
N PHE A 351 6.29 -1.21 9.67
CA PHE A 351 6.40 -1.98 10.89
C PHE A 351 6.38 -3.48 10.59
N GLU A 352 7.04 -4.23 11.43
CA GLU A 352 7.13 -5.68 11.32
C GLU A 352 6.37 -6.32 12.46
N VAL A 353 5.51 -7.28 12.14
CA VAL A 353 4.73 -8.04 13.11
C VAL A 353 5.08 -9.52 13.07
N THR A 354 5.09 -10.16 14.23
CA THR A 354 5.20 -11.63 14.35
C THR A 354 3.93 -12.31 13.81
N PRO A 355 3.93 -13.62 13.57
CA PRO A 355 2.70 -14.37 13.25
C PRO A 355 1.59 -14.18 14.27
N ALA A 356 1.94 -13.94 15.56
CA ALA A 356 0.99 -13.65 16.63
C ALA A 356 0.48 -12.20 16.64
N GLY A 357 0.99 -11.33 15.75
CA GLY A 357 0.56 -9.93 15.65
C GLY A 357 1.29 -8.96 16.57
N GLU A 358 2.40 -9.37 17.21
CA GLU A 358 3.21 -8.47 18.04
C GLU A 358 4.15 -7.63 17.17
N VAL A 359 4.17 -6.30 17.36
CA VAL A 359 5.07 -5.39 16.67
C VAL A 359 6.48 -5.55 17.23
N VAL A 360 7.45 -5.87 16.36
CA VAL A 360 8.86 -6.08 16.73
C VAL A 360 9.81 -5.07 16.10
N TRP A 361 9.39 -4.33 15.11
CA TRP A 361 10.11 -3.22 14.51
C TRP A 361 9.13 -2.17 14.00
N GLU A 362 9.50 -0.89 14.17
CA GLU A 362 8.69 0.21 13.65
C GLU A 362 9.61 1.37 13.24
N TYR A 363 9.39 1.86 12.03
CA TYR A 363 10.09 3.00 11.46
C TYR A 363 9.11 3.92 10.74
N VAL A 364 9.28 5.23 10.87
CA VAL A 364 8.48 6.22 10.15
C VAL A 364 9.37 7.03 9.22
N ASN A 365 9.02 7.05 7.95
CA ASN A 365 9.73 7.79 6.91
C ASN A 365 9.92 9.27 7.28
N PRO A 366 11.17 9.77 7.39
CA PRO A 366 11.44 11.16 7.78
C PRO A 366 11.40 12.14 6.59
N TYR A 367 11.22 11.67 5.36
CA TYR A 367 11.31 12.48 4.15
C TYR A 367 9.92 12.96 3.73
N PHE A 368 9.65 14.25 3.93
CA PHE A 368 8.40 14.88 3.57
C PHE A 368 8.52 15.59 2.23
N GLY A 369 7.40 15.64 1.52
CA GLY A 369 7.22 16.43 0.31
C GLY A 369 5.82 17.04 0.24
N PRO A 370 5.56 17.92 -0.73
CA PRO A 370 4.27 18.60 -0.85
C PRO A 370 3.16 17.57 -1.14
N ALA A 371 2.08 17.62 -0.34
CA ALA A 371 0.90 16.80 -0.63
C ALA A 371 0.16 17.34 -1.85
N SER A 372 -0.51 16.44 -2.58
CA SER A 372 -1.37 16.86 -3.70
C SER A 372 -2.61 17.60 -3.21
N ARG A 373 -3.12 17.27 -2.03
CA ARG A 373 -4.30 17.91 -1.41
C ARG A 373 -4.25 17.78 0.11
N PRO A 374 -4.49 18.83 0.88
CA PRO A 374 -4.48 20.23 0.44
C PRO A 374 -3.09 20.69 0.02
N PRO A 375 -2.94 21.64 -0.92
CA PRO A 375 -1.67 21.97 -1.57
C PRO A 375 -0.57 22.49 -0.63
N GLN A 376 -0.89 22.95 0.57
CA GLN A 376 0.07 23.41 1.57
C GLN A 376 0.49 22.33 2.58
N ALA A 377 -0.17 21.17 2.52
CA ALA A 377 0.17 20.07 3.42
C ALA A 377 1.46 19.38 2.98
N GLN A 378 2.14 18.77 3.93
CA GLN A 378 3.28 17.91 3.71
C GLN A 378 2.87 16.46 3.94
N THR A 379 3.45 15.55 3.16
CA THR A 379 3.23 14.12 3.33
C THR A 379 4.54 13.36 3.24
N ASN A 380 4.69 12.33 4.05
CA ASN A 380 5.79 11.38 4.01
C ASN A 380 5.33 10.01 3.47
N SER A 381 4.28 10.00 2.67
CA SER A 381 3.69 8.77 2.13
C SER A 381 4.67 7.96 1.30
N VAL A 382 4.52 6.64 1.41
CA VAL A 382 5.30 5.64 0.66
C VAL A 382 4.35 4.61 0.07
N PHE A 383 4.43 4.40 -1.25
CA PHE A 383 3.54 3.46 -1.92
C PHE A 383 3.81 2.02 -1.52
N ARG A 384 5.09 1.60 -1.58
CA ARG A 384 5.55 0.27 -1.16
C ARG A 384 6.92 0.34 -0.50
N ALA A 385 7.12 -0.54 0.48
CA ALA A 385 8.40 -0.80 1.11
C ALA A 385 8.66 -2.31 1.14
N TYR A 386 9.93 -2.71 0.96
CA TYR A 386 10.34 -4.11 0.91
C TYR A 386 11.59 -4.34 1.77
N ARG A 387 11.62 -5.44 2.51
CA ARG A 387 12.78 -5.91 3.23
C ARG A 387 13.54 -6.96 2.42
N TYR A 388 14.85 -6.81 2.35
CA TYR A 388 15.76 -7.72 1.66
C TYR A 388 16.80 -8.26 2.62
N THR A 389 17.17 -9.53 2.46
CA THR A 389 18.24 -10.14 3.24
C THR A 389 19.61 -9.60 2.81
N GLU A 390 20.63 -9.91 3.60
CA GLU A 390 22.01 -9.57 3.23
C GLU A 390 22.40 -10.20 1.90
N ASP A 391 22.03 -11.45 1.67
CA ASP A 391 22.32 -12.18 0.41
C ASP A 391 21.66 -11.51 -0.79
N ASP A 392 20.43 -11.01 -0.65
CA ASP A 392 19.76 -10.29 -1.73
C ASP A 392 20.54 -9.03 -2.13
N VAL A 393 21.03 -8.28 -1.15
CA VAL A 393 21.78 -7.04 -1.39
C VAL A 393 23.21 -7.32 -1.86
N LEU A 394 23.84 -8.36 -1.34
CA LEU A 394 25.19 -8.77 -1.80
C LEU A 394 25.18 -9.18 -3.28
N ARG A 395 24.08 -9.75 -3.77
CA ARG A 395 23.92 -10.02 -5.21
C ARG A 395 23.96 -8.74 -6.05
N MET A 396 23.41 -7.64 -5.57
CA MET A 396 23.51 -6.33 -6.25
C MET A 396 24.92 -5.73 -6.27
N ARG A 397 25.70 -6.02 -5.24
CA ARG A 397 27.08 -5.49 -5.14
C ARG A 397 28.08 -6.20 -6.03
N LYS A 398 27.78 -7.46 -6.42
CA LYS A 398 28.58 -8.17 -7.41
C LYS A 398 28.26 -7.55 -8.77
N GLU A 399 29.27 -7.01 -9.46
CA GLU A 399 29.08 -6.49 -10.83
C GLU A 399 28.39 -7.56 -11.68
N PRO A 400 27.36 -7.19 -12.47
CA PRO A 400 26.76 -8.13 -13.41
C PRO A 400 27.87 -8.69 -14.31
N ASP A 401 27.92 -10.01 -14.39
CA ASP A 401 28.89 -10.74 -15.23
C ASP A 401 28.80 -10.18 -16.66
N ARG A 402 29.91 -9.59 -17.14
CA ARG A 402 30.00 -8.95 -18.46
C ARG A 402 29.85 -9.93 -19.64
N ARG A 403 29.48 -11.18 -19.37
CA ARG A 403 29.49 -12.28 -20.36
C ARG A 403 28.12 -12.62 -20.94
N GLN A 404 27.10 -11.76 -20.79
CA GLN A 404 25.81 -11.97 -21.47
C GLN A 404 25.41 -10.67 -22.20
N GLY A 405 26.17 -10.31 -23.22
CA GLY A 405 25.88 -9.34 -24.26
C GLY A 405 25.65 -10.07 -25.58
#